data_a1074fdfb4ab4b7e69a3b55e2d460510
#
_entry.id   a1074fdfb4ab4b7e69a3b55e2d460510
#
_cell.length_a   1.000
_cell.length_b   1.000
_cell.length_c   1.000
_cell.angle_alpha   90.00
_cell.angle_beta   90.00
_cell.angle_gamma   90.00
#
_symmetry.space_group_name_H-M   'P 1'
#
loop_
_entity.id
_entity.type
_entity.pdbx_description
1 polymer ?
#
loop_
_entity_poly.entity_id
_entity_poly.type
_entity_poly.pdbx_seq_one_letter_code
_entity_poly.pdbx_strand_id
1 'polypeptide(L)'
;MNQGTLEEVKKEMARVKIIILRICELKWMGMGEFNLSNYYIYYCGQQSFRRNGIALIVNKRVRNAVLGSNFKNDRRISVHFQTIQYGLEGKPFNITLIQVYAPISNAEEIEVESFYEDPQDLLELTPKKDVLFIIADWNAKEGSQEVPGVTGKFGLEYKMKSGKG
;
A
#
# COMPACT_ATOMS: atom_id res chain seq x y z
N MET A 1 15.61 3.95 1.98
CA MET A 1 15.42 4.97 3.04
C MET A 1 16.46 4.69 4.13
N ASN A 2 17.22 5.66 4.55
CA ASN A 2 18.17 5.56 5.67
C ASN A 2 17.51 6.01 6.98
N GLN A 3 18.22 5.85 8.09
CA GLN A 3 17.68 6.20 9.42
C GLN A 3 17.33 7.69 9.56
N GLY A 4 18.14 8.59 8.99
CA GLY A 4 17.88 10.04 9.03
C GLY A 4 16.58 10.41 8.31
N THR A 5 16.37 9.89 7.11
CA THR A 5 15.14 10.07 6.35
C THR A 5 13.91 9.56 7.11
N LEU A 6 14.03 8.43 7.79
CA LEU A 6 12.92 7.88 8.56
C LEU A 6 12.54 8.77 9.75
N GLU A 7 13.51 9.38 10.42
CA GLU A 7 13.25 10.35 11.49
C GLU A 7 12.55 11.62 10.98
N GLU A 8 12.92 12.10 9.81
CA GLU A 8 12.24 13.23 9.16
C GLU A 8 10.79 12.91 8.82
N VAL A 9 10.54 11.74 8.23
CA VAL A 9 9.18 11.26 7.93
C VAL A 9 8.33 11.20 9.20
N LYS A 10 8.88 10.69 10.31
CA LYS A 10 8.18 10.64 11.60
C LYS A 10 7.81 12.02 12.13
N LYS A 11 8.73 12.99 12.02
CA LYS A 11 8.47 14.38 12.42
C LYS A 11 7.33 14.98 11.62
N GLU A 12 7.32 14.78 10.30
CA GLU A 12 6.27 15.26 9.43
C GLU A 12 4.92 14.57 9.70
N MET A 13 4.90 13.26 9.90
CA MET A 13 3.69 12.54 10.30
C MET A 13 3.10 13.11 11.59
N ALA A 14 3.95 13.41 12.58
CA ALA A 14 3.52 14.01 13.83
C ALA A 14 2.98 15.43 13.63
N ARG A 15 3.66 16.26 12.81
CA ARG A 15 3.28 17.64 12.52
C ARG A 15 1.91 17.73 11.84
N VAL A 16 1.67 16.88 10.83
CA VAL A 16 0.40 16.88 10.08
C VAL A 16 -0.64 15.88 10.62
N LYS A 17 -0.34 15.23 11.75
CA LYS A 17 -1.23 14.28 12.47
C LYS A 17 -1.63 13.07 11.62
N ILE A 18 -0.75 12.59 10.75
CA ILE A 18 -0.97 11.36 9.99
C ILE A 18 -0.86 10.15 10.92
N ILE A 19 -1.85 9.28 10.87
CA ILE A 19 -1.93 8.08 11.70
C ILE A 19 -1.31 6.87 10.99
N ILE A 20 -1.52 6.75 9.70
CA ILE A 20 -0.99 5.68 8.86
C ILE A 20 -0.40 6.32 7.61
N LEU A 21 0.85 5.97 7.30
CA LEU A 21 1.55 6.41 6.11
C LEU A 21 2.06 5.20 5.33
N ARG A 22 1.82 5.18 4.03
CA ARG A 22 2.44 4.22 3.13
C ARG A 22 3.74 4.77 2.55
N ILE A 23 4.69 3.89 2.30
CA ILE A 23 5.92 4.19 1.59
C ILE A 23 6.08 3.16 0.47
N CYS A 24 6.44 3.62 -0.72
CA CYS A 24 6.83 2.81 -1.86
C CYS A 24 8.32 3.03 -2.17
N GLU A 25 8.88 2.20 -3.04
CA GLU A 25 10.29 2.24 -3.45
C GLU A 25 11.29 2.13 -2.27
N LEU A 26 10.89 1.41 -1.25
CA LEU A 26 11.74 1.17 -0.09
C LEU A 26 12.91 0.26 -0.49
N LYS A 27 14.13 0.69 -0.19
CA LYS A 27 15.35 -0.07 -0.51
C LYS A 27 15.80 -0.98 0.65
N TRP A 28 14.85 -1.53 1.39
CA TRP A 28 15.11 -2.50 2.45
C TRP A 28 14.96 -3.92 1.89
N MET A 29 15.71 -4.85 2.47
CA MET A 29 15.64 -6.27 2.12
C MET A 29 14.80 -7.02 3.14
N GLY A 30 14.20 -8.12 2.70
CA GLY A 30 13.39 -8.98 3.54
C GLY A 30 12.05 -8.38 3.91
N MET A 31 11.37 -9.00 4.85
CA MET A 31 10.07 -8.57 5.32
C MET A 31 9.98 -8.70 6.84
N GLY A 32 9.16 -7.86 7.45
CA GLY A 32 8.98 -7.90 8.88
C GLY A 32 8.34 -6.65 9.46
N GLU A 33 8.39 -6.58 10.78
CA GLU A 33 7.90 -5.44 11.54
C GLU A 33 8.86 -5.06 12.65
N PHE A 34 8.90 -3.78 13.00
CA PHE A 34 9.65 -3.30 14.16
C PHE A 34 9.03 -2.04 14.76
N ASN A 35 9.36 -1.83 16.04
CA ASN A 35 8.93 -0.66 16.77
C ASN A 35 9.99 0.45 16.66
N LEU A 36 9.56 1.66 16.38
CA LEU A 36 10.41 2.84 16.33
C LEU A 36 9.74 4.02 17.07
N SER A 37 10.04 4.18 18.35
CA SER A 37 9.48 5.23 19.21
C SER A 37 7.94 5.17 19.27
N ASN A 38 7.26 6.13 18.65
CA ASN A 38 5.80 6.24 18.62
C ASN A 38 5.15 5.63 17.37
N TYR A 39 5.89 4.84 16.61
CA TYR A 39 5.43 4.24 15.36
C TYR A 39 5.81 2.77 15.28
N TYR A 40 4.96 1.99 14.62
CA TYR A 40 5.24 0.63 14.17
C TYR A 40 5.41 0.63 12.66
N ILE A 41 6.39 -0.10 12.19
CA ILE A 41 6.73 -0.17 10.78
C ILE A 41 6.59 -1.61 10.32
N TYR A 42 5.71 -1.83 9.35
CA TYR A 42 5.53 -3.08 8.63
C TYR A 42 6.17 -2.90 7.27
N TYR A 43 7.06 -3.80 6.85
CA TYR A 43 7.77 -3.64 5.59
C TYR A 43 7.98 -4.95 4.85
N CYS A 44 7.97 -4.86 3.53
CA CYS A 44 8.39 -5.90 2.60
C CYS A 44 9.39 -5.34 1.61
N GLY A 45 10.43 -6.10 1.32
CA GLY A 45 11.39 -5.84 0.26
C GLY A 45 11.90 -7.15 -0.31
N GLN A 46 12.59 -7.08 -1.43
CA GLN A 46 13.17 -8.26 -2.07
C GLN A 46 14.26 -8.88 -1.22
N GLN A 47 14.44 -10.19 -1.33
CA GLN A 47 15.46 -10.92 -0.58
C GLN A 47 16.88 -10.58 -1.06
N SER A 48 17.05 -10.43 -2.37
CA SER A 48 18.36 -10.31 -3.03
C SER A 48 18.66 -8.94 -3.63
N PHE A 49 17.64 -8.11 -3.84
CA PHE A 49 17.80 -6.79 -4.43
C PHE A 49 17.16 -5.71 -3.56
N ARG A 50 17.81 -4.56 -3.48
CA ARG A 50 17.25 -3.38 -2.78
C ARG A 50 16.36 -2.59 -3.71
N ARG A 51 15.26 -3.19 -4.16
CA ARG A 51 14.29 -2.59 -5.08
C ARG A 51 12.86 -2.86 -4.61
N ASN A 52 11.93 -2.05 -5.10
CA ASN A 52 10.49 -2.29 -5.04
C ASN A 52 9.86 -2.50 -3.66
N GLY A 53 10.61 -2.33 -2.59
CA GLY A 53 10.08 -2.54 -1.25
C GLY A 53 9.00 -1.52 -0.88
N ILE A 54 8.12 -1.93 0.00
CA ILE A 54 7.03 -1.10 0.54
C ILE A 54 7.04 -1.12 2.07
N ALA A 55 6.46 -0.11 2.67
CA ALA A 55 6.22 -0.10 4.11
C ALA A 55 4.94 0.65 4.48
N LEU A 56 4.34 0.21 5.58
CA LEU A 56 3.29 0.91 6.31
C LEU A 56 3.86 1.38 7.64
N ILE A 57 3.81 2.69 7.89
CA ILE A 57 4.14 3.29 9.17
C ILE A 57 2.84 3.59 9.90
N VAL A 58 2.64 2.96 11.04
CA VAL A 58 1.42 3.05 11.85
C VAL A 58 1.74 3.73 13.18
N ASN A 59 0.99 4.77 13.52
CA ASN A 59 1.15 5.45 14.81
C ASN A 59 0.80 4.50 15.96
N LYS A 60 1.57 4.55 17.04
CA LYS A 60 1.37 3.73 18.23
C LYS A 60 -0.04 3.83 18.84
N ARG A 61 -0.72 4.96 18.66
CA ARG A 61 -2.10 5.15 19.15
C ARG A 61 -3.09 4.14 18.58
N VAL A 62 -2.87 3.68 17.34
CA VAL A 62 -3.73 2.69 16.69
C VAL A 62 -3.09 1.29 16.62
N ARG A 63 -1.87 1.12 17.15
CA ARG A 63 -1.18 -0.18 17.17
C ARG A 63 -1.98 -1.26 17.94
N ASN A 64 -2.61 -0.87 19.04
CA ASN A 64 -3.41 -1.81 19.83
C ASN A 64 -4.69 -2.29 19.11
N ALA A 65 -5.11 -1.57 18.08
CA ALA A 65 -6.20 -1.99 17.21
C ALA A 65 -5.75 -2.96 16.10
N VAL A 66 -4.43 -3.16 15.89
CA VAL A 66 -3.93 -4.10 14.89
C VAL A 66 -4.15 -5.53 15.39
N LEU A 67 -4.96 -6.28 14.67
CA LEU A 67 -5.25 -7.70 14.90
C LEU A 67 -4.19 -8.61 14.27
N GLY A 68 -3.61 -8.17 13.15
CA GLY A 68 -2.58 -8.93 12.45
C GLY A 68 -2.07 -8.20 11.22
N SER A 69 -0.99 -8.71 10.68
CA SER A 69 -0.38 -8.25 9.43
C SER A 69 -0.02 -9.47 8.57
N ASN A 70 -0.12 -9.32 7.26
CA ASN A 70 0.28 -10.33 6.29
C ASN A 70 1.20 -9.71 5.24
N PHE A 71 2.34 -10.33 5.04
CA PHE A 71 3.38 -9.95 4.09
C PHE A 71 3.33 -10.94 2.92
N LYS A 72 2.59 -10.62 1.87
CA LYS A 72 2.42 -11.54 0.73
C LYS A 72 3.70 -11.65 -0.10
N ASN A 73 4.27 -10.50 -0.47
CA ASN A 73 5.50 -10.38 -1.24
C ASN A 73 6.12 -8.98 -1.08
N ASP A 74 7.18 -8.66 -1.84
CA ASP A 74 7.87 -7.36 -1.80
C ASP A 74 7.00 -6.16 -2.24
N ARG A 75 5.80 -6.41 -2.79
CA ARG A 75 4.89 -5.41 -3.34
C ARG A 75 3.54 -5.32 -2.63
N ARG A 76 3.29 -6.19 -1.64
CA ARG A 76 1.98 -6.29 -0.98
C ARG A 76 2.08 -6.55 0.51
N ILE A 77 1.45 -5.65 1.28
CA ILE A 77 1.25 -5.79 2.74
C ILE A 77 -0.22 -5.59 3.04
N SER A 78 -0.79 -6.43 3.87
CA SER A 78 -2.07 -6.16 4.50
C SER A 78 -1.95 -6.02 6.00
N VAL A 79 -2.69 -5.08 6.58
CA VAL A 79 -2.80 -4.88 8.03
C VAL A 79 -4.27 -4.83 8.41
N HIS A 80 -4.62 -5.61 9.40
CA HIS A 80 -5.98 -5.79 9.90
C HIS A 80 -6.17 -5.00 11.18
N PHE A 81 -7.21 -4.18 11.24
CA PHE A 81 -7.50 -3.35 12.38
C PHE A 81 -8.88 -3.67 12.95
N GLN A 82 -8.95 -3.82 14.26
CA GLN A 82 -10.21 -3.81 14.99
C GLN A 82 -10.74 -2.38 15.10
N THR A 83 -12.03 -2.18 14.88
CA THR A 83 -12.66 -0.92 15.20
C THR A 83 -13.50 -1.03 16.48
N ILE A 84 -13.66 0.10 17.15
CA ILE A 84 -14.58 0.22 18.29
C ILE A 84 -15.96 0.74 17.84
N GLN A 85 -16.11 1.08 16.55
CA GLN A 85 -17.37 1.55 16.00
C GLN A 85 -18.21 0.37 15.54
N TYR A 86 -19.50 0.49 15.75
CA TYR A 86 -20.49 -0.47 15.26
C TYR A 86 -21.09 0.07 13.97
N GLY A 87 -21.31 -0.80 13.00
CA GLY A 87 -22.03 -0.47 11.78
C GLY A 87 -23.50 -0.16 12.06
N LEU A 88 -24.23 0.22 11.02
CA LEU A 88 -25.66 0.58 11.09
C LEU A 88 -26.52 -0.52 11.73
N GLU A 89 -26.10 -1.78 11.65
CA GLU A 89 -26.78 -2.94 12.26
C GLU A 89 -26.35 -3.21 13.71
N GLY A 90 -25.56 -2.32 14.34
CA GLY A 90 -25.05 -2.52 15.71
C GLY A 90 -23.98 -3.61 15.83
N LYS A 91 -23.46 -4.13 14.73
CA LYS A 91 -22.38 -5.14 14.72
C LYS A 91 -21.01 -4.48 14.59
N PRO A 92 -20.00 -4.95 15.31
CA PRO A 92 -18.63 -4.47 15.10
C PRO A 92 -18.15 -4.87 13.70
N PHE A 93 -17.44 -3.98 13.05
CA PHE A 93 -16.72 -4.27 11.81
C PHE A 93 -15.23 -3.98 12.03
N ASN A 94 -14.39 -4.62 11.25
CA ASN A 94 -12.97 -4.35 11.24
C ASN A 94 -12.58 -3.64 9.94
N ILE A 95 -11.34 -3.19 9.87
CA ILE A 95 -10.78 -2.57 8.68
C ILE A 95 -9.59 -3.40 8.23
N THR A 96 -9.59 -3.81 6.97
CA THR A 96 -8.42 -4.35 6.31
C THR A 96 -7.83 -3.30 5.40
N LEU A 97 -6.59 -2.93 5.66
CA LEU A 97 -5.81 -2.02 4.81
C LEU A 97 -4.80 -2.84 4.00
N ILE A 98 -4.91 -2.77 2.68
CA ILE A 98 -3.96 -3.42 1.77
C ILE A 98 -3.15 -2.34 1.07
N GLN A 99 -1.84 -2.41 1.20
CA GLN A 99 -0.92 -1.61 0.40
C GLN A 99 -0.43 -2.44 -0.78
N VAL A 100 -0.50 -1.84 -1.97
CA VAL A 100 -0.08 -2.44 -3.24
C VAL A 100 0.89 -1.49 -3.95
N TYR A 101 1.92 -2.05 -4.56
CA TYR A 101 2.87 -1.34 -5.41
C TYR A 101 3.02 -2.09 -6.73
N ALA A 102 2.37 -1.60 -7.78
CA ALA A 102 2.39 -2.23 -9.09
C ALA A 102 3.77 -2.13 -9.76
N PRO A 103 4.12 -3.07 -10.66
CA PRO A 103 5.29 -2.95 -11.49
C PRO A 103 5.30 -1.62 -12.27
N ILE A 104 6.49 -1.09 -12.50
CA ILE A 104 6.66 0.12 -13.33
C ILE A 104 6.45 -0.23 -14.81
N SER A 105 6.21 0.78 -15.63
CA SER A 105 5.92 0.61 -17.08
C SER A 105 7.00 -0.10 -17.89
N ASN A 106 8.22 -0.21 -17.37
CA ASN A 106 9.34 -0.91 -18.00
C ASN A 106 9.62 -2.30 -17.38
N ALA A 107 8.71 -2.79 -16.52
CA ALA A 107 8.85 -4.12 -15.94
C ALA A 107 8.68 -5.20 -17.02
N GLU A 108 9.30 -6.35 -16.79
CA GLU A 108 9.15 -7.50 -17.69
C GLU A 108 7.70 -8.00 -17.67
N GLU A 109 7.21 -8.47 -18.80
CA GLU A 109 5.81 -8.92 -18.96
C GLU A 109 5.42 -9.98 -17.93
N ILE A 110 6.33 -10.91 -17.64
CA ILE A 110 6.13 -11.96 -16.64
C ILE A 110 5.93 -11.38 -15.22
N GLU A 111 6.60 -10.26 -14.89
CA GLU A 111 6.45 -9.57 -13.62
C GLU A 111 5.07 -8.90 -13.52
N VAL A 112 4.61 -8.33 -14.63
CA VAL A 112 3.29 -7.69 -14.75
C VAL A 112 2.19 -8.74 -14.66
N GLU A 113 2.28 -9.84 -15.40
CA GLU A 113 1.32 -10.94 -15.36
C GLU A 113 1.20 -11.53 -13.96
N SER A 114 2.32 -11.91 -13.36
CA SER A 114 2.37 -12.43 -11.99
C SER A 114 1.77 -11.45 -10.97
N PHE A 115 1.92 -10.16 -11.20
CA PHE A 115 1.32 -9.16 -10.32
C PHE A 115 -0.21 -9.16 -10.42
N TYR A 116 -0.79 -9.32 -11.61
CA TYR A 116 -2.23 -9.28 -11.83
C TYR A 116 -2.95 -10.62 -11.57
N GLU A 117 -2.25 -11.73 -11.57
CA GLU A 117 -2.81 -13.04 -11.20
C GLU A 117 -3.16 -13.15 -9.70
N ASP A 118 -2.48 -12.40 -8.86
CA ASP A 118 -2.52 -12.46 -7.39
C ASP A 118 -3.59 -11.59 -6.65
N PRO A 119 -4.39 -10.67 -7.26
CA PRO A 119 -5.29 -9.81 -6.49
C PRO A 119 -6.42 -10.58 -5.81
N GLN A 120 -6.84 -11.69 -6.38
CA GLN A 120 -7.95 -12.50 -5.86
C GLN A 120 -7.63 -13.09 -4.50
N ASP A 121 -6.39 -13.53 -4.29
CA ASP A 121 -5.92 -14.08 -3.02
C ASP A 121 -6.00 -13.06 -1.86
N LEU A 122 -5.75 -11.77 -2.12
CA LEU A 122 -5.83 -10.74 -1.09
C LEU A 122 -7.28 -10.43 -0.69
N LEU A 123 -8.19 -10.49 -1.65
CA LEU A 123 -9.62 -10.31 -1.39
C LEU A 123 -10.21 -11.51 -0.66
N GLU A 124 -9.76 -12.72 -0.98
CA GLU A 124 -10.18 -13.95 -0.31
C GLU A 124 -9.72 -14.02 1.15
N LEU A 125 -8.55 -13.47 1.44
CA LEU A 125 -8.03 -13.35 2.82
C LEU A 125 -8.72 -12.26 3.65
N THR A 126 -9.52 -11.40 3.01
CA THR A 126 -10.23 -10.33 3.72
C THR A 126 -11.60 -10.84 4.18
N PRO A 127 -11.91 -10.78 5.48
CA PRO A 127 -13.22 -11.18 5.98
C PRO A 127 -14.33 -10.35 5.32
N LYS A 128 -15.36 -11.02 4.77
CA LYS A 128 -16.45 -10.37 4.01
C LYS A 128 -17.19 -9.25 4.75
N LYS A 129 -17.12 -9.25 6.08
CA LYS A 129 -17.77 -8.24 6.94
C LYS A 129 -16.90 -7.01 7.21
N ASP A 130 -15.64 -7.05 6.79
CA ASP A 130 -14.69 -5.98 7.08
C ASP A 130 -14.72 -4.91 5.98
N VAL A 131 -14.42 -3.68 6.38
CA VAL A 131 -14.23 -2.59 5.42
C VAL A 131 -12.83 -2.73 4.82
N LEU A 132 -12.76 -2.81 3.50
CA LEU A 132 -11.51 -2.95 2.76
C LEU A 132 -11.07 -1.59 2.22
N PHE A 133 -9.83 -1.20 2.56
CA PHE A 133 -9.13 -0.08 1.94
C PHE A 133 -7.93 -0.62 1.15
N ILE A 134 -7.87 -0.31 -0.14
CA ILE A 134 -6.70 -0.60 -0.97
C ILE A 134 -5.99 0.71 -1.26
N ILE A 135 -4.75 0.83 -0.80
CA ILE A 135 -3.87 1.96 -1.08
C ILE A 135 -2.84 1.48 -2.10
N ALA A 136 -2.97 1.94 -3.34
CA ALA A 136 -2.12 1.47 -4.42
C ALA A 136 -1.28 2.59 -5.03
N ASP A 137 -0.12 2.20 -5.54
CA ASP A 137 0.60 2.91 -6.57
C ASP A 137 0.60 2.00 -7.79
N TRP A 138 -0.29 2.32 -8.71
CA TRP A 138 -0.53 1.45 -9.85
C TRP A 138 0.54 1.55 -10.93
N ASN A 139 1.40 2.59 -10.88
CA ASN A 139 2.41 2.87 -11.91
C ASN A 139 1.84 2.83 -13.35
N ALA A 140 0.53 2.89 -13.46
CA ALA A 140 -0.22 2.86 -14.70
C ALA A 140 -0.66 4.28 -15.07
N LYS A 141 -0.61 4.56 -16.36
CA LYS A 141 -1.21 5.77 -16.90
C LYS A 141 -2.67 5.47 -17.20
N GLU A 142 -3.57 6.20 -16.57
CA GLU A 142 -4.97 6.16 -16.98
C GLU A 142 -5.10 6.68 -18.40
N GLY A 143 -5.85 5.99 -19.25
CA GLY A 143 -6.22 6.49 -20.55
C GLY A 143 -7.13 7.71 -20.42
N SER A 144 -7.17 8.56 -21.45
CA SER A 144 -8.02 9.76 -21.50
C SER A 144 -9.52 9.46 -21.61
N GLN A 145 -9.90 8.19 -21.78
CA GLN A 145 -11.30 7.78 -21.92
C GLN A 145 -11.93 7.49 -20.57
N GLU A 146 -13.08 8.12 -20.33
CA GLU A 146 -13.93 7.81 -19.19
C GLU A 146 -14.46 6.38 -19.30
N VAL A 147 -14.27 5.58 -18.23
CA VAL A 147 -14.90 4.27 -18.11
C VAL A 147 -16.02 4.39 -17.07
N PRO A 148 -17.29 4.32 -17.49
CA PRO A 148 -18.42 4.53 -16.58
C PRO A 148 -18.35 3.63 -15.34
N GLY A 149 -18.44 4.24 -14.16
CA GLY A 149 -18.35 3.54 -12.87
C GLY A 149 -16.95 3.17 -12.40
N VAL A 150 -15.90 3.43 -13.20
CA VAL A 150 -14.50 3.12 -12.87
C VAL A 150 -13.61 4.36 -12.85
N THR A 151 -13.61 5.15 -13.92
CA THR A 151 -12.79 6.37 -14.03
C THR A 151 -13.65 7.58 -14.40
N GLY A 152 -13.28 8.75 -13.88
CA GLY A 152 -13.91 10.03 -14.21
C GLY A 152 -13.26 10.71 -15.43
N LYS A 153 -13.76 11.91 -15.77
CA LYS A 153 -13.37 12.70 -16.96
C LYS A 153 -11.96 13.33 -16.91
N PHE A 154 -11.24 13.17 -15.82
CA PHE A 154 -10.00 13.92 -15.54
C PHE A 154 -8.74 13.05 -15.55
N GLY A 155 -8.66 12.05 -16.43
CA GLY A 155 -7.42 11.32 -16.69
C GLY A 155 -6.36 12.24 -17.32
N LEU A 156 -5.09 12.13 -16.90
CA LEU A 156 -3.98 12.88 -17.48
C LEU A 156 -3.63 12.33 -18.87
N GLU A 157 -3.95 13.07 -19.91
CA GLU A 157 -3.51 12.79 -21.28
C GLU A 157 -2.01 13.08 -21.43
N TYR A 158 -1.19 12.04 -21.54
CA TYR A 158 0.21 12.20 -21.91
C TYR A 158 0.33 12.08 -23.43
N LYS A 159 0.41 13.21 -24.14
CA LYS A 159 0.82 13.23 -25.56
C LYS A 159 2.28 12.79 -25.63
N MET A 160 2.55 11.55 -26.01
CA MET A 160 3.86 11.22 -26.53
C MET A 160 4.11 12.07 -27.77
N LYS A 161 5.08 12.98 -27.69
CA LYS A 161 5.65 13.57 -28.91
C LYS A 161 6.32 12.41 -29.65
N SER A 162 5.70 11.97 -30.75
CA SER A 162 6.36 11.12 -31.72
C SER A 162 7.54 11.91 -32.26
N GLY A 163 8.75 11.56 -31.84
CA GLY A 163 9.97 12.03 -32.48
C GLY A 163 9.96 11.57 -33.94
N LYS A 164 9.68 12.48 -34.84
CA LYS A 164 10.10 12.35 -36.24
C LYS A 164 11.60 12.67 -36.26
N GLY A 165 12.38 11.73 -36.58
CA GLY A 165 13.75 11.83 -37.02
C GLY A 165 13.93 10.78 -38.08
#